data_3475abce1df89bc30b422ff4c8bbea08
#
_entry.id   3475abce1df89bc30b422ff4c8bbea08
#
_cell.length_a   1.000
_cell.length_b   1.000
_cell.length_c   1.000
_cell.angle_alpha   90.00
_cell.angle_beta   90.00
_cell.angle_gamma   90.00
#
_symmetry.space_group_name_H-M   'P 1'
#
loop_
_entity.id
_entity.type
_entity.pdbx_description
1 polymer ?
#
loop_
_entity_poly.entity_id
_entity_poly.type
_entity_poly.pdbx_seq_one_letter_code
_entity_poly.pdbx_strand_id
1 'polypeptide(L)'
;MYHYLRLRQHFANRQEGEAQAITLHELAEILCCTERNVKKIIKQLVEQGWIEWTPGRGRGIGSQLVFLRSVEQIVMPLAKAQIEQGDLERAMQLLQESRLPAGGRERFFDWLSGQFGFHSQIVEERTLDTLRMSFYRTIPRLDPAFVNRRTESHMVRQIFDTLISYDAKEHAYKPRLAHHWETNAAGTEWTFYLRKGVLFHHGRELTAQDVVRTLERVADPQTGSPYRWMLEDVERMAALGANVLHIRLRRPNRLLPACLASDRLSIVPVDMVQQKGEEFSRLPVGSGPFRLVTNDEQQFVLEAFPAYFQGRAHLDRVEIWVVPQFDKRSEKFFATEKEVHFQTAWSMPKPLGSWQELKQVERGATYLAFNLNRQGPQQNRAFRQAVDSILSRKQMIAELKGNRYGRAYSFFPEVPGIEPALAAGSREEKQAAVKDSGYRGERLKLYTYEGAGNENNVEWVQQQLIEYGVHVDVTIVPIETLKKPEVLLQADLVLAGEVFDEQWILGMVEFFRSDISFARNLWNPALRERIDRELELLAEGQGEEGQQRRLRRIEMLLAEQCALLFLYHTRQHSVYHSALAGVSLNALGQANYKDIWFKQAHIATPK
;
A
#
# COMPACT_ATOMS: atom_id res chain seq x y z
N MET A 1 20.24 31.06 -8.37
CA MET A 1 20.26 30.09 -7.28
C MET A 1 21.40 29.07 -7.41
N TYR A 2 21.54 28.33 -8.49
CA TYR A 2 22.61 27.33 -8.71
C TYR A 2 24.01 27.86 -8.39
N HIS A 3 24.35 29.02 -8.94
CA HIS A 3 25.66 29.66 -8.69
C HIS A 3 25.87 30.04 -7.22
N TYR A 4 24.82 30.49 -6.54
CA TYR A 4 24.88 30.79 -5.10
C TYR A 4 25.16 29.53 -4.28
N LEU A 5 24.43 28.44 -4.54
CA LEU A 5 24.65 27.17 -3.85
C LEU A 5 26.06 26.62 -4.04
N ARG A 6 26.60 26.78 -5.26
CA ARG A 6 27.97 26.37 -5.58
C ARG A 6 29.01 27.19 -4.84
N LEU A 7 28.83 28.52 -4.73
CA LEU A 7 29.67 29.36 -3.91
C LEU A 7 29.60 28.98 -2.43
N ARG A 8 28.40 28.77 -1.90
CA ARG A 8 28.21 28.36 -0.49
C ARG A 8 28.79 26.97 -0.18
N GLN A 9 28.79 26.06 -1.13
CA GLN A 9 29.44 24.75 -0.99
C GLN A 9 30.97 24.91 -0.90
N HIS A 10 31.57 25.78 -1.71
CA HIS A 10 33.01 26.05 -1.65
C HIS A 10 33.39 26.73 -0.32
N PHE A 11 32.57 27.64 0.17
CA PHE A 11 32.79 28.38 1.42
C PHE A 11 31.93 27.79 2.58
N ALA A 12 31.83 26.47 2.69
CA ALA A 12 30.95 25.81 3.65
C ALA A 12 31.17 26.17 5.13
N ASN A 13 32.41 26.53 5.49
CA ASN A 13 32.79 26.84 6.87
C ASN A 13 32.67 28.35 7.21
N ARG A 14 32.14 29.18 6.31
CA ARG A 14 32.04 30.65 6.51
C ARG A 14 30.62 31.04 6.92
N GLN A 15 30.55 31.95 7.91
CA GLN A 15 29.26 32.47 8.39
C GLN A 15 28.76 33.64 7.52
N GLU A 16 27.49 33.94 7.63
CA GLU A 16 26.89 35.13 7.03
C GLU A 16 27.50 36.38 7.68
N GLY A 17 27.73 37.42 6.88
CA GLY A 17 28.35 38.68 7.30
C GLY A 17 29.89 38.66 7.28
N GLU A 18 30.54 37.52 7.14
CA GLU A 18 31.99 37.42 7.06
C GLU A 18 32.50 37.77 5.65
N ALA A 19 33.43 38.75 5.56
CA ALA A 19 34.06 39.11 4.31
C ALA A 19 35.13 38.10 3.88
N GLN A 20 35.04 37.64 2.64
CA GLN A 20 36.01 36.73 2.02
C GLN A 20 36.79 37.45 0.93
N ALA A 21 38.10 37.47 1.04
CA ALA A 21 38.96 37.95 -0.04
C ALA A 21 39.00 36.88 -1.15
N ILE A 22 38.61 37.24 -2.37
CA ILE A 22 38.58 36.34 -3.52
C ILE A 22 38.75 37.11 -4.82
N THR A 23 39.37 36.50 -5.80
CA THR A 23 39.58 37.09 -7.13
C THR A 23 38.47 36.66 -8.10
N LEU A 24 38.28 37.43 -9.19
CA LEU A 24 37.37 37.04 -10.27
C LEU A 24 37.81 35.73 -10.95
N HIS A 25 39.13 35.47 -10.98
CA HIS A 25 39.68 34.24 -11.54
C HIS A 25 39.26 33.02 -10.71
N GLU A 26 39.48 33.06 -9.39
CA GLU A 26 39.06 32.00 -8.48
C GLU A 26 37.53 31.75 -8.53
N LEU A 27 36.74 32.82 -8.60
CA LEU A 27 35.29 32.69 -8.79
C LEU A 27 34.94 32.05 -10.14
N ALA A 28 35.71 32.32 -11.22
CA ALA A 28 35.51 31.70 -12.52
C ALA A 28 35.80 30.18 -12.48
N GLU A 29 36.82 29.78 -11.74
CA GLU A 29 37.11 28.34 -11.49
C GLU A 29 36.01 27.68 -10.68
N ILE A 30 35.60 28.27 -9.54
CA ILE A 30 34.52 27.74 -8.66
C ILE A 30 33.22 27.60 -9.46
N LEU A 31 32.85 28.60 -10.26
CA LEU A 31 31.61 28.63 -11.01
C LEU A 31 31.69 27.93 -12.37
N CYS A 32 32.86 27.42 -12.76
CA CYS A 32 33.16 26.82 -14.07
C CYS A 32 32.68 27.68 -15.24
N CYS A 33 33.03 28.97 -15.24
CA CYS A 33 32.62 29.89 -16.28
C CYS A 33 33.67 30.99 -16.49
N THR A 34 33.49 31.82 -17.52
CA THR A 34 34.42 32.94 -17.80
C THR A 34 34.25 34.08 -16.79
N GLU A 35 35.31 34.86 -16.52
CA GLU A 35 35.26 36.05 -15.64
C GLU A 35 34.19 37.07 -16.07
N ARG A 36 33.93 37.19 -17.38
CA ARG A 36 32.84 38.03 -17.91
C ARG A 36 31.47 37.54 -17.41
N ASN A 37 31.28 36.22 -17.35
CA ASN A 37 30.03 35.63 -16.86
C ASN A 37 29.93 35.73 -15.33
N VAL A 38 31.06 35.56 -14.61
CA VAL A 38 31.14 35.81 -13.16
C VAL A 38 30.62 37.19 -12.79
N LYS A 39 31.04 38.25 -13.50
CA LYS A 39 30.56 39.63 -13.25
C LYS A 39 29.04 39.74 -13.39
N LYS A 40 28.43 39.05 -14.36
CA LYS A 40 26.97 39.03 -14.50
C LYS A 40 26.29 38.28 -13.35
N ILE A 41 26.84 37.13 -12.95
CA ILE A 41 26.33 36.31 -11.84
C ILE A 41 26.41 37.12 -10.53
N ILE A 42 27.56 37.73 -10.23
CA ILE A 42 27.74 38.58 -9.04
C ILE A 42 26.70 39.70 -9.04
N LYS A 43 26.53 40.41 -10.15
CA LYS A 43 25.55 41.49 -10.27
C LYS A 43 24.13 40.99 -9.92
N GLN A 44 23.72 39.84 -10.47
CA GLN A 44 22.42 39.23 -10.16
C GLN A 44 22.28 38.86 -8.68
N LEU A 45 23.30 38.25 -8.07
CA LEU A 45 23.27 37.87 -6.67
C LEU A 45 23.23 39.08 -5.73
N VAL A 46 23.89 40.17 -6.08
CA VAL A 46 23.83 41.45 -5.35
C VAL A 46 22.43 42.08 -5.50
N GLU A 47 21.86 42.12 -6.71
CA GLU A 47 20.51 42.64 -6.98
C GLU A 47 19.45 41.85 -6.21
N GLN A 48 19.67 40.56 -5.99
CA GLN A 48 18.80 39.70 -5.18
C GLN A 48 19.02 39.86 -3.66
N GLY A 49 20.02 40.62 -3.24
CA GLY A 49 20.37 40.80 -1.83
C GLY A 49 20.90 39.53 -1.15
N TRP A 50 21.53 38.62 -1.92
CA TRP A 50 22.06 37.36 -1.38
C TRP A 50 23.54 37.49 -1.00
N ILE A 51 24.25 38.35 -1.69
CA ILE A 51 25.67 38.68 -1.44
C ILE A 51 25.90 40.19 -1.48
N GLU A 52 26.97 40.60 -0.83
CA GLU A 52 27.61 41.90 -1.06
C GLU A 52 28.94 41.68 -1.75
N TRP A 53 29.27 42.55 -2.70
CA TRP A 53 30.50 42.48 -3.46
C TRP A 53 31.21 43.84 -3.50
N THR A 54 32.42 43.88 -2.94
CA THR A 54 33.29 45.06 -2.97
C THR A 54 34.48 44.79 -3.87
N PRO A 55 34.59 45.44 -5.04
CA PRO A 55 35.74 45.25 -5.94
C PRO A 55 37.03 45.73 -5.29
N GLY A 56 38.10 44.96 -5.38
CA GLY A 56 39.44 45.39 -4.97
C GLY A 56 39.94 46.52 -5.84
N ARG A 57 40.50 47.55 -5.24
CA ARG A 57 41.13 48.71 -5.93
C ARG A 57 42.63 48.64 -5.74
N GLY A 58 43.38 48.32 -6.80
CA GLY A 58 44.85 48.32 -6.81
C GLY A 58 45.48 46.95 -7.07
N ARG A 59 46.79 46.92 -7.44
CA ARG A 59 47.54 45.68 -7.67
C ARG A 59 47.71 44.94 -6.34
N GLY A 60 47.19 43.70 -6.28
CA GLY A 60 47.34 42.81 -5.12
C GLY A 60 46.21 42.88 -4.07
N ILE A 61 45.19 43.75 -4.24
CA ILE A 61 44.04 43.79 -3.33
C ILE A 61 42.91 42.94 -3.91
N GLY A 62 42.62 41.81 -3.29
CA GLY A 62 41.49 40.94 -3.65
C GLY A 62 40.14 41.65 -3.44
N SER A 63 39.15 41.32 -4.27
CA SER A 63 37.77 41.73 -4.02
C SER A 63 37.23 41.04 -2.78
N GLN A 64 36.20 41.61 -2.15
CA GLN A 64 35.55 41.04 -0.99
C GLN A 64 34.15 40.55 -1.35
N LEU A 65 33.87 39.31 -1.00
CA LEU A 65 32.55 38.66 -1.10
C LEU A 65 32.02 38.46 0.32
N VAL A 66 30.79 38.92 0.58
CA VAL A 66 30.08 38.69 1.83
C VAL A 66 28.76 37.99 1.51
N PHE A 67 28.47 36.88 2.17
CA PHE A 67 27.17 36.22 2.09
C PHE A 67 26.20 36.90 3.05
N LEU A 68 25.09 37.44 2.54
CA LEU A 68 24.06 38.14 3.34
C LEU A 68 22.93 37.22 3.79
N ARG A 69 22.78 36.05 3.18
CA ARG A 69 21.73 35.08 3.46
C ARG A 69 22.33 33.69 3.62
N SER A 70 21.69 32.87 4.46
CA SER A 70 22.02 31.46 4.51
C SER A 70 21.39 30.70 3.32
N VAL A 71 21.90 29.50 3.02
CA VAL A 71 21.29 28.61 2.03
C VAL A 71 19.82 28.36 2.36
N GLU A 72 19.53 28.14 3.65
CA GLU A 72 18.17 27.91 4.12
C GLU A 72 17.24 29.10 3.88
N GLN A 73 17.67 30.32 4.17
CA GLN A 73 16.87 31.54 3.95
C GLN A 73 16.49 31.78 2.48
N ILE A 74 17.24 31.19 1.55
CA ILE A 74 16.96 31.28 0.11
C ILE A 74 16.15 30.09 -0.37
N VAL A 75 16.55 28.88 -0.01
CA VAL A 75 15.94 27.63 -0.54
C VAL A 75 14.55 27.39 0.04
N MET A 76 14.35 27.67 1.33
CA MET A 76 13.06 27.41 1.99
C MET A 76 11.89 28.14 1.35
N PRO A 77 11.93 29.49 1.14
CA PRO A 77 10.82 30.19 0.50
C PRO A 77 10.59 29.70 -0.94
N LEU A 78 11.67 29.40 -1.68
CA LEU A 78 11.56 28.92 -3.06
C LEU A 78 10.93 27.52 -3.12
N ALA A 79 11.36 26.59 -2.25
CA ALA A 79 10.78 25.27 -2.20
C ALA A 79 9.30 25.30 -1.78
N LYS A 80 8.95 26.17 -0.81
CA LYS A 80 7.55 26.40 -0.41
C LYS A 80 6.70 26.93 -1.57
N ALA A 81 7.20 27.93 -2.29
CA ALA A 81 6.50 28.48 -3.44
C ALA A 81 6.28 27.45 -4.56
N GLN A 82 7.22 26.52 -4.78
CA GLN A 82 7.02 25.42 -5.73
C GLN A 82 5.89 24.49 -5.27
N ILE A 83 5.84 24.14 -3.97
CA ILE A 83 4.75 23.35 -3.40
C ILE A 83 3.39 24.05 -3.57
N GLU A 84 3.32 25.35 -3.31
CA GLU A 84 2.10 26.16 -3.48
C GLU A 84 1.63 26.22 -4.94
N GLN A 85 2.57 26.11 -5.89
CA GLN A 85 2.30 25.99 -7.33
C GLN A 85 1.99 24.56 -7.78
N GLY A 86 2.04 23.57 -6.87
CA GLY A 86 1.77 22.16 -7.15
C GLY A 86 2.99 21.38 -7.70
N ASP A 87 4.18 21.98 -7.73
CA ASP A 87 5.41 21.37 -8.24
C ASP A 87 6.24 20.76 -7.10
N LEU A 88 5.79 19.59 -6.63
CA LEU A 88 6.48 18.85 -5.57
C LEU A 88 7.87 18.37 -6.00
N GLU A 89 8.01 17.96 -7.27
CA GLU A 89 9.27 17.45 -7.81
C GLU A 89 10.36 18.52 -7.70
N ARG A 90 10.06 19.71 -8.20
CA ARG A 90 11.00 20.83 -8.19
C ARG A 90 11.37 21.24 -6.78
N ALA A 91 10.41 21.25 -5.86
CA ALA A 91 10.66 21.54 -4.46
C ALA A 91 11.63 20.52 -3.83
N MET A 92 11.38 19.22 -4.05
CA MET A 92 12.22 18.14 -3.52
C MET A 92 13.63 18.15 -4.14
N GLN A 93 13.74 18.42 -5.44
CA GLN A 93 15.00 18.59 -6.13
C GLN A 93 15.81 19.75 -5.53
N LEU A 94 15.18 20.91 -5.30
CA LEU A 94 15.82 22.06 -4.66
C LEU A 94 16.39 21.72 -3.28
N LEU A 95 15.66 20.95 -2.48
CA LEU A 95 16.13 20.51 -1.16
C LEU A 95 17.32 19.55 -1.24
N GLN A 96 17.31 18.67 -2.23
CA GLN A 96 18.38 17.71 -2.44
C GLN A 96 19.67 18.39 -2.94
N GLU A 97 19.55 19.25 -3.94
CA GLU A 97 20.68 19.99 -4.53
C GLU A 97 21.31 20.97 -3.54
N SER A 98 20.50 21.57 -2.65
CA SER A 98 20.96 22.62 -1.73
C SER A 98 21.81 22.13 -0.57
N ARG A 99 21.84 20.81 -0.29
CA ARG A 99 22.53 20.22 0.87
C ARG A 99 22.22 20.94 2.20
N LEU A 100 20.95 21.28 2.41
CA LEU A 100 20.52 21.90 3.66
C LEU A 100 21.01 21.10 4.89
N PRO A 101 21.37 21.78 5.99
CA PRO A 101 21.64 21.14 7.27
C PRO A 101 20.44 20.27 7.70
N ALA A 102 20.68 19.23 8.51
CA ALA A 102 19.63 18.33 8.99
C ALA A 102 18.45 19.09 9.61
N GLY A 103 18.68 20.10 10.45
CA GLY A 103 17.63 20.93 11.03
C GLY A 103 16.84 21.77 10.00
N GLY A 104 17.45 22.20 8.89
CA GLY A 104 16.76 22.92 7.82
C GLY A 104 15.79 22.00 7.06
N ARG A 105 16.21 20.77 6.77
CA ARG A 105 15.34 19.76 6.17
C ARG A 105 14.18 19.40 7.10
N GLU A 106 14.45 19.26 8.39
CA GLU A 106 13.40 18.99 9.39
C GLU A 106 12.34 20.07 9.40
N ARG A 107 12.74 21.35 9.43
CA ARG A 107 11.80 22.48 9.38
C ARG A 107 10.97 22.52 8.09
N PHE A 108 11.56 22.13 6.95
CA PHE A 108 10.79 22.04 5.71
C PHE A 108 9.74 20.94 5.79
N PHE A 109 10.11 19.75 6.24
CA PHE A 109 9.16 18.64 6.36
C PHE A 109 8.10 18.89 7.43
N ASP A 110 8.43 19.58 8.51
CA ASP A 110 7.46 20.02 9.51
C ASP A 110 6.44 21.00 8.89
N TRP A 111 6.90 21.96 8.08
CA TRP A 111 5.99 22.84 7.35
C TRP A 111 5.18 22.08 6.28
N LEU A 112 5.82 21.15 5.54
CA LEU A 112 5.16 20.35 4.50
C LEU A 112 4.05 19.49 5.10
N SER A 113 4.21 19.05 6.35
CA SER A 113 3.16 18.29 7.03
C SER A 113 1.86 19.07 7.15
N GLY A 114 1.95 20.37 7.34
CA GLY A 114 0.80 21.27 7.37
C GLY A 114 0.11 21.48 6.01
N GLN A 115 0.65 20.93 4.93
CA GLN A 115 0.02 20.95 3.62
C GLN A 115 -0.90 19.74 3.38
N PHE A 116 -0.89 18.77 4.29
CA PHE A 116 -1.79 17.61 4.23
C PHE A 116 -3.08 17.87 4.99
N GLY A 117 -4.08 17.05 4.73
CA GLY A 117 -5.39 17.14 5.35
C GLY A 117 -6.45 17.67 4.39
N PHE A 118 -7.48 18.26 4.95
CA PHE A 118 -8.60 18.81 4.20
C PHE A 118 -8.35 20.27 3.83
N HIS A 119 -8.56 20.59 2.56
CA HIS A 119 -8.45 21.95 2.03
C HIS A 119 -9.73 22.32 1.30
N SER A 120 -10.27 23.50 1.61
CA SER A 120 -11.42 24.07 0.92
C SER A 120 -11.02 25.40 0.28
N GLN A 121 -11.20 25.53 -1.02
CA GLN A 121 -10.84 26.72 -1.78
C GLN A 121 -12.05 27.19 -2.59
N ILE A 122 -12.22 28.50 -2.73
CA ILE A 122 -13.23 29.08 -3.60
C ILE A 122 -12.57 29.38 -4.95
N VAL A 123 -13.03 28.71 -6.01
CA VAL A 123 -12.59 28.90 -7.39
C VAL A 123 -13.83 29.18 -8.23
N GLU A 124 -13.87 30.32 -8.92
CA GLU A 124 -14.99 30.71 -9.78
C GLU A 124 -16.38 30.53 -9.11
N GLU A 125 -16.51 31.05 -7.87
CA GLU A 125 -17.74 30.97 -7.05
C GLU A 125 -18.14 29.55 -6.60
N ARG A 126 -17.31 28.54 -6.81
CA ARG A 126 -17.52 27.17 -6.35
C ARG A 126 -16.51 26.81 -5.27
N THR A 127 -16.98 26.13 -4.26
CA THR A 127 -16.10 25.54 -3.26
C THR A 127 -15.52 24.24 -3.82
N LEU A 128 -14.20 24.11 -3.80
CA LEU A 128 -13.47 22.88 -4.13
C LEU A 128 -12.93 22.27 -2.85
N ASP A 129 -13.45 21.12 -2.50
CA ASP A 129 -13.07 20.35 -1.32
C ASP A 129 -12.06 19.26 -1.68
N THR A 130 -10.84 19.43 -1.20
CA THR A 130 -9.71 18.54 -1.49
C THR A 130 -9.24 17.83 -0.22
N LEU A 131 -9.11 16.52 -0.25
CA LEU A 131 -8.40 15.74 0.76
C LEU A 131 -7.00 15.42 0.26
N ARG A 132 -5.97 15.94 0.94
CA ARG A 132 -4.57 15.73 0.59
C ARG A 132 -3.88 14.83 1.61
N MET A 133 -3.19 13.81 1.13
CA MET A 133 -2.50 12.81 1.97
C MET A 133 -1.07 12.61 1.49
N SER A 134 -0.19 12.18 2.40
CA SER A 134 1.14 11.70 2.03
C SER A 134 1.17 10.19 1.91
N PHE A 135 2.01 9.68 1.01
CA PHE A 135 2.29 8.27 0.91
C PHE A 135 3.79 8.06 0.63
N TYR A 136 4.34 6.94 1.09
CA TYR A 136 5.79 6.72 1.05
C TYR A 136 6.31 6.16 -0.28
N ARG A 137 5.42 5.72 -1.18
CA ARG A 137 5.76 5.13 -2.49
C ARG A 137 4.74 5.47 -3.57
N THR A 138 5.12 5.29 -4.81
CA THR A 138 4.24 5.37 -5.98
C THR A 138 3.17 4.26 -6.00
N ILE A 139 2.10 4.47 -6.75
CA ILE A 139 0.97 3.53 -6.93
C ILE A 139 0.92 3.12 -8.42
N PRO A 140 1.79 2.19 -8.87
CA PRO A 140 2.07 2.04 -10.30
C PRO A 140 1.05 1.21 -11.09
N ARG A 141 0.34 0.28 -10.44
CA ARG A 141 -0.53 -0.69 -11.13
C ARG A 141 -1.96 -0.65 -10.62
N LEU A 142 -2.88 -0.24 -11.50
CA LEU A 142 -4.30 -0.06 -11.19
C LEU A 142 -5.23 -0.84 -12.14
N ASP A 143 -4.68 -1.72 -12.96
CA ASP A 143 -5.49 -2.65 -13.74
C ASP A 143 -6.06 -3.73 -12.81
N PRO A 144 -7.41 -3.83 -12.65
CA PRO A 144 -8.03 -4.78 -11.72
C PRO A 144 -7.58 -6.22 -11.92
N ALA A 145 -7.33 -6.64 -13.16
CA ALA A 145 -6.89 -7.99 -13.49
C ALA A 145 -5.51 -8.38 -12.89
N PHE A 146 -4.75 -7.42 -12.34
CA PHE A 146 -3.39 -7.63 -11.82
C PHE A 146 -3.14 -7.02 -10.43
N VAL A 147 -4.12 -6.33 -9.86
CA VAL A 147 -3.98 -5.68 -8.57
C VAL A 147 -3.85 -6.70 -7.45
N ASN A 148 -2.77 -6.62 -6.69
CA ASN A 148 -2.44 -7.57 -5.63
C ASN A 148 -1.90 -6.94 -4.34
N ARG A 149 -1.97 -5.60 -4.23
CA ARG A 149 -1.60 -4.86 -3.03
C ARG A 149 -2.80 -4.08 -2.49
N ARG A 150 -2.89 -3.94 -1.19
CA ARG A 150 -3.99 -3.25 -0.50
C ARG A 150 -4.21 -1.81 -1.00
N THR A 151 -3.13 -1.04 -1.20
CA THR A 151 -3.24 0.36 -1.63
C THR A 151 -3.82 0.46 -3.04
N GLU A 152 -3.29 -0.33 -3.97
CA GLU A 152 -3.76 -0.38 -5.35
C GLU A 152 -5.21 -0.87 -5.42
N SER A 153 -5.57 -1.90 -4.66
CA SER A 153 -6.94 -2.41 -4.49
C SER A 153 -7.88 -1.32 -3.98
N HIS A 154 -7.44 -0.53 -2.98
CA HIS A 154 -8.21 0.62 -2.49
C HIS A 154 -8.47 1.66 -3.60
N MET A 155 -7.45 2.00 -4.39
CA MET A 155 -7.60 2.96 -5.50
C MET A 155 -8.49 2.39 -6.61
N VAL A 156 -8.39 1.11 -6.92
CA VAL A 156 -9.28 0.42 -7.86
C VAL A 156 -10.73 0.59 -7.46
N ARG A 157 -11.06 0.43 -6.19
CA ARG A 157 -12.43 0.63 -5.66
C ARG A 157 -12.93 2.09 -5.75
N GLN A 158 -12.04 3.08 -5.88
CA GLN A 158 -12.42 4.47 -6.12
C GLN A 158 -12.64 4.77 -7.61
N ILE A 159 -11.96 4.03 -8.50
CA ILE A 159 -11.93 4.31 -9.94
C ILE A 159 -12.92 3.42 -10.71
N PHE A 160 -13.20 2.23 -10.23
CA PHE A 160 -14.02 1.21 -10.92
C PHE A 160 -15.21 0.76 -10.08
N ASP A 161 -16.11 0.04 -10.75
CA ASP A 161 -17.21 -0.66 -10.11
C ASP A 161 -17.22 -2.15 -10.45
N THR A 162 -17.76 -2.92 -9.53
CA THR A 162 -18.03 -4.35 -9.68
C THR A 162 -19.47 -4.60 -10.12
N LEU A 163 -19.76 -5.80 -10.59
CA LEU A 163 -21.11 -6.17 -11.01
C LEU A 163 -22.12 -6.08 -9.87
N ILE A 164 -21.73 -6.60 -8.71
CA ILE A 164 -22.46 -6.54 -7.43
C ILE A 164 -21.49 -6.15 -6.32
N SER A 165 -21.97 -5.81 -5.14
CA SER A 165 -21.14 -5.51 -3.96
C SER A 165 -21.51 -6.41 -2.78
N TYR A 166 -20.61 -6.57 -1.83
CA TYR A 166 -20.89 -7.29 -0.58
C TYR A 166 -21.09 -6.29 0.56
N ASP A 167 -22.16 -6.47 1.31
CA ASP A 167 -22.45 -5.73 2.53
C ASP A 167 -22.09 -6.59 3.75
N ALA A 168 -21.03 -6.18 4.46
CA ALA A 168 -20.53 -6.92 5.61
C ALA A 168 -21.46 -6.87 6.84
N LYS A 169 -22.34 -5.86 6.93
CA LYS A 169 -23.27 -5.73 8.06
C LYS A 169 -24.47 -6.65 7.90
N GLU A 170 -24.95 -6.79 6.66
CA GLU A 170 -26.08 -7.62 6.33
C GLU A 170 -25.68 -9.03 5.89
N HIS A 171 -24.37 -9.31 5.75
CA HIS A 171 -23.82 -10.55 5.20
C HIS A 171 -24.49 -10.94 3.87
N ALA A 172 -24.67 -9.95 2.97
CA ALA A 172 -25.44 -10.12 1.75
C ALA A 172 -24.82 -9.40 0.56
N TYR A 173 -25.03 -9.95 -0.64
CA TYR A 173 -24.68 -9.25 -1.88
C TYR A 173 -25.75 -8.21 -2.21
N LYS A 174 -25.31 -7.03 -2.62
CA LYS A 174 -26.15 -5.87 -2.93
C LYS A 174 -26.01 -5.46 -4.41
N PRO A 175 -27.05 -4.86 -4.98
CA PRO A 175 -27.00 -4.28 -6.31
C PRO A 175 -25.89 -3.21 -6.45
N ARG A 176 -25.14 -3.29 -7.57
CA ARG A 176 -24.18 -2.24 -7.96
C ARG A 176 -24.34 -1.90 -9.45
N LEU A 177 -23.46 -2.35 -10.37
CA LEU A 177 -23.71 -2.22 -11.81
C LEU A 177 -24.91 -3.04 -12.25
N ALA A 178 -25.09 -4.24 -11.72
CA ALA A 178 -26.35 -4.98 -11.83
C ALA A 178 -27.32 -4.50 -10.74
N HIS A 179 -28.55 -4.17 -11.14
CA HIS A 179 -29.59 -3.80 -10.19
C HIS A 179 -30.39 -5.01 -9.69
N HIS A 180 -30.34 -6.13 -10.41
CA HIS A 180 -31.00 -7.39 -10.08
C HIS A 180 -30.25 -8.56 -10.71
N TRP A 181 -30.40 -9.75 -10.13
CA TRP A 181 -29.91 -10.99 -10.71
C TRP A 181 -30.76 -12.19 -10.25
N GLU A 182 -30.75 -13.23 -11.07
CA GLU A 182 -31.45 -14.47 -10.85
C GLU A 182 -30.52 -15.65 -11.10
N THR A 183 -30.80 -16.77 -10.47
CA THR A 183 -30.12 -18.05 -10.72
C THR A 183 -31.12 -19.18 -10.78
N ASN A 184 -30.84 -20.21 -11.60
CA ASN A 184 -31.63 -21.42 -11.62
C ASN A 184 -31.49 -22.23 -10.31
N ALA A 185 -32.37 -23.19 -10.08
CA ALA A 185 -32.36 -24.02 -8.88
C ALA A 185 -31.06 -24.81 -8.68
N ALA A 186 -30.36 -25.14 -9.77
CA ALA A 186 -29.07 -25.84 -9.75
C ALA A 186 -27.90 -24.92 -9.41
N GLY A 187 -28.05 -23.57 -9.50
CA GLY A 187 -26.99 -22.60 -9.30
C GLY A 187 -25.94 -22.61 -10.42
N THR A 188 -26.30 -23.09 -11.61
CA THR A 188 -25.44 -23.21 -12.78
C THR A 188 -25.69 -22.16 -13.85
N GLU A 189 -26.83 -21.48 -13.79
CA GLU A 189 -27.15 -20.41 -14.73
C GLU A 189 -27.51 -19.14 -13.96
N TRP A 190 -26.88 -18.05 -14.32
CA TRP A 190 -27.03 -16.75 -13.69
C TRP A 190 -27.37 -15.70 -14.73
N THR A 191 -28.39 -14.89 -14.46
CA THR A 191 -28.76 -13.75 -15.28
C THR A 191 -28.67 -12.48 -14.46
N PHE A 192 -27.90 -11.50 -14.95
CA PHE A 192 -27.72 -10.21 -14.31
C PHE A 192 -28.33 -9.11 -15.17
N TYR A 193 -29.11 -8.23 -14.56
CA TYR A 193 -29.78 -7.10 -15.20
C TYR A 193 -29.04 -5.82 -14.83
N LEU A 194 -28.38 -5.18 -15.83
CA LEU A 194 -27.55 -4.02 -15.62
C LEU A 194 -28.36 -2.73 -15.58
N ARG A 195 -27.88 -1.77 -14.79
CA ARG A 195 -28.41 -0.40 -14.81
C ARG A 195 -28.16 0.22 -16.18
N LYS A 196 -29.14 0.98 -16.67
CA LYS A 196 -29.01 1.78 -17.89
C LYS A 196 -28.38 3.13 -17.58
N GLY A 197 -27.66 3.72 -18.55
CA GLY A 197 -27.07 5.05 -18.41
C GLY A 197 -25.85 5.12 -17.51
N VAL A 198 -25.24 4.00 -17.12
CA VAL A 198 -23.97 4.00 -16.41
C VAL A 198 -22.86 4.39 -17.36
N LEU A 199 -22.11 5.43 -17.04
CA LEU A 199 -21.03 5.94 -17.88
C LEU A 199 -19.66 5.54 -17.35
N PHE A 200 -18.76 5.21 -18.25
CA PHE A 200 -17.33 5.26 -17.96
C PHE A 200 -16.82 6.71 -17.91
N HIS A 201 -15.69 6.95 -17.29
CA HIS A 201 -15.10 8.31 -17.14
C HIS A 201 -14.86 9.05 -18.45
N HIS A 202 -14.75 8.35 -19.57
CA HIS A 202 -14.61 8.95 -20.91
C HIS A 202 -15.94 9.20 -21.61
N GLY A 203 -17.08 8.99 -20.93
CA GLY A 203 -18.42 9.35 -21.39
C GLY A 203 -19.17 8.26 -22.16
N ARG A 204 -18.54 7.10 -22.48
CA ARG A 204 -19.24 5.97 -23.12
C ARG A 204 -20.10 5.22 -22.11
N GLU A 205 -21.30 4.81 -22.50
CA GLU A 205 -22.17 3.97 -21.68
C GLU A 205 -21.59 2.56 -21.53
N LEU A 206 -21.66 2.03 -20.29
CA LEU A 206 -21.30 0.67 -19.95
C LEU A 206 -22.42 -0.29 -20.35
N THR A 207 -22.07 -1.38 -21.02
CA THR A 207 -23.00 -2.40 -21.49
C THR A 207 -22.64 -3.79 -20.97
N ALA A 208 -23.56 -4.75 -21.14
CA ALA A 208 -23.30 -6.15 -20.83
C ALA A 208 -22.12 -6.73 -21.65
N GLN A 209 -21.86 -6.18 -22.84
CA GLN A 209 -20.70 -6.59 -23.64
C GLN A 209 -19.36 -6.19 -22.97
N ASP A 210 -19.32 -5.06 -22.26
CA ASP A 210 -18.13 -4.66 -21.51
C ASP A 210 -17.87 -5.62 -20.34
N VAL A 211 -18.93 -6.07 -19.67
CA VAL A 211 -18.83 -7.08 -18.62
C VAL A 211 -18.28 -8.40 -19.17
N VAL A 212 -18.88 -8.91 -20.27
CA VAL A 212 -18.41 -10.14 -20.93
C VAL A 212 -16.92 -10.03 -21.28
N ARG A 213 -16.52 -8.97 -21.99
CA ARG A 213 -15.12 -8.77 -22.41
C ARG A 213 -14.16 -8.64 -21.24
N THR A 214 -14.59 -7.98 -20.14
CA THR A 214 -13.76 -7.86 -18.93
C THR A 214 -13.51 -9.23 -18.31
N LEU A 215 -14.57 -10.02 -18.13
CA LEU A 215 -14.45 -11.35 -17.53
C LEU A 215 -13.69 -12.34 -18.43
N GLU A 216 -13.96 -12.32 -19.75
CA GLU A 216 -13.19 -13.10 -20.73
C GLU A 216 -11.71 -12.76 -20.70
N ARG A 217 -11.36 -11.47 -20.61
CA ARG A 217 -9.98 -11.01 -20.48
C ARG A 217 -9.29 -11.61 -19.22
N VAL A 218 -9.97 -11.62 -18.08
CA VAL A 218 -9.42 -12.21 -16.85
C VAL A 218 -9.29 -13.73 -16.97
N ALA A 219 -10.25 -14.39 -17.64
CA ALA A 219 -10.24 -15.84 -17.84
C ALA A 219 -9.22 -16.31 -18.87
N ASP A 220 -8.80 -15.44 -19.81
CA ASP A 220 -7.85 -15.78 -20.87
C ASP A 220 -6.44 -16.04 -20.31
N PRO A 221 -5.86 -17.25 -20.55
CA PRO A 221 -4.49 -17.56 -20.16
C PRO A 221 -3.45 -16.60 -20.73
N GLN A 222 -3.69 -16.01 -21.91
CA GLN A 222 -2.75 -15.08 -22.55
C GLN A 222 -2.68 -13.74 -21.83
N THR A 223 -3.71 -13.35 -21.13
CA THR A 223 -3.71 -12.15 -20.26
C THR A 223 -2.76 -12.34 -19.08
N GLY A 224 -2.59 -13.56 -18.57
CA GLY A 224 -1.71 -13.85 -17.45
C GLY A 224 -2.24 -13.32 -16.11
N SER A 225 -3.55 -13.09 -15.98
CA SER A 225 -4.16 -12.68 -14.72
C SER A 225 -4.04 -13.77 -13.66
N PRO A 226 -3.55 -13.47 -12.45
CA PRO A 226 -3.51 -14.43 -11.34
C PRO A 226 -4.90 -14.78 -10.80
N TYR A 227 -5.94 -14.07 -11.25
CA TYR A 227 -7.33 -14.22 -10.80
C TYR A 227 -8.19 -15.07 -11.75
N ARG A 228 -7.58 -15.68 -12.76
CA ARG A 228 -8.28 -16.59 -13.69
C ARG A 228 -9.08 -17.68 -13.00
N TRP A 229 -8.59 -18.17 -11.86
CA TRP A 229 -9.26 -19.19 -11.06
C TRP A 229 -10.67 -18.80 -10.60
N MET A 230 -10.97 -17.49 -10.46
CA MET A 230 -12.30 -17.00 -10.06
C MET A 230 -13.39 -17.32 -11.10
N LEU A 231 -12.97 -17.59 -12.34
CA LEU A 231 -13.84 -17.82 -13.50
C LEU A 231 -13.66 -19.22 -14.09
N GLU A 232 -12.92 -20.13 -13.44
CA GLU A 232 -12.60 -21.45 -14.00
C GLU A 232 -13.83 -22.34 -14.21
N ASP A 233 -14.87 -22.18 -13.39
CA ASP A 233 -16.13 -22.93 -13.56
C ASP A 233 -17.06 -22.32 -14.61
N VAL A 234 -16.73 -21.16 -15.17
CA VAL A 234 -17.53 -20.54 -16.22
C VAL A 234 -17.36 -21.32 -17.53
N GLU A 235 -18.48 -21.80 -18.06
CA GLU A 235 -18.58 -22.47 -19.35
C GLU A 235 -18.76 -21.46 -20.48
N ARG A 236 -19.70 -20.50 -20.27
CA ARG A 236 -20.08 -19.51 -21.25
C ARG A 236 -20.57 -18.22 -20.61
N MET A 237 -20.22 -17.10 -21.21
CA MET A 237 -20.79 -15.79 -20.91
C MET A 237 -21.37 -15.19 -22.17
N ALA A 238 -22.50 -14.49 -22.06
CA ALA A 238 -23.15 -13.85 -23.20
C ALA A 238 -23.88 -12.58 -22.80
N ALA A 239 -23.75 -11.53 -23.60
CA ALA A 239 -24.61 -10.35 -23.53
C ALA A 239 -25.89 -10.61 -24.33
N LEU A 240 -27.03 -10.63 -23.65
CA LEU A 240 -28.36 -10.76 -24.28
C LEU A 240 -28.94 -9.35 -24.45
N GLY A 241 -28.34 -8.57 -25.39
CA GLY A 241 -28.59 -7.14 -25.57
C GLY A 241 -27.68 -6.26 -24.72
N ALA A 242 -28.00 -4.98 -24.59
CA ALA A 242 -27.11 -4.00 -23.93
C ALA A 242 -27.03 -4.16 -22.40
N ASN A 243 -28.09 -4.63 -21.77
CA ASN A 243 -28.23 -4.56 -20.32
C ASN A 243 -28.50 -5.91 -19.64
N VAL A 244 -28.35 -7.03 -20.33
CA VAL A 244 -28.55 -8.35 -19.75
C VAL A 244 -27.31 -9.22 -19.98
N LEU A 245 -26.73 -9.70 -18.89
CA LEU A 245 -25.59 -10.63 -18.89
C LEU A 245 -26.10 -12.01 -18.48
N HIS A 246 -25.77 -13.04 -19.25
CA HIS A 246 -25.99 -14.43 -18.89
C HIS A 246 -24.66 -15.15 -18.69
N ILE A 247 -24.52 -15.88 -17.55
CA ILE A 247 -23.36 -16.70 -17.22
C ILE A 247 -23.82 -18.14 -16.97
N ARG A 248 -23.21 -19.09 -17.67
CA ARG A 248 -23.40 -20.52 -17.47
C ARG A 248 -22.15 -21.13 -16.88
N LEU A 249 -22.32 -21.95 -15.83
CA LEU A 249 -21.25 -22.67 -15.14
C LEU A 249 -21.28 -24.15 -15.51
N ARG A 250 -20.12 -24.81 -15.55
CA ARG A 250 -19.97 -26.27 -15.74
C ARG A 250 -20.48 -27.06 -14.55
N ARG A 251 -20.38 -26.48 -13.35
CA ARG A 251 -20.84 -27.03 -12.07
C ARG A 251 -21.33 -25.91 -11.17
N PRO A 252 -22.18 -26.21 -10.17
CA PRO A 252 -22.57 -25.20 -9.19
C PRO A 252 -21.35 -24.59 -8.49
N ASN A 253 -21.28 -23.25 -8.44
CA ASN A 253 -20.24 -22.55 -7.69
C ASN A 253 -20.87 -21.39 -6.88
N ARG A 254 -20.96 -21.60 -5.55
CA ARG A 254 -21.52 -20.63 -4.60
C ARG A 254 -20.60 -19.45 -4.32
N LEU A 255 -19.34 -19.49 -4.79
CA LEU A 255 -18.40 -18.38 -4.70
C LEU A 255 -18.54 -17.38 -5.86
N LEU A 256 -19.29 -17.70 -6.93
CA LEU A 256 -19.44 -16.79 -8.07
C LEU A 256 -19.87 -15.38 -7.66
N PRO A 257 -20.88 -15.18 -6.79
CA PRO A 257 -21.24 -13.84 -6.33
C PRO A 257 -20.09 -13.12 -5.61
N ALA A 258 -19.31 -13.84 -4.79
CA ALA A 258 -18.13 -13.28 -4.13
C ALA A 258 -17.07 -12.83 -5.15
N CYS A 259 -16.81 -13.65 -6.16
CA CYS A 259 -15.89 -13.32 -7.24
C CYS A 259 -16.36 -12.06 -8.01
N LEU A 260 -17.64 -11.98 -8.36
CA LEU A 260 -18.21 -10.85 -9.09
C LEU A 260 -18.34 -9.56 -8.26
N ALA A 261 -18.23 -9.65 -6.94
CA ALA A 261 -18.16 -8.52 -6.03
C ALA A 261 -16.71 -8.09 -5.70
N SER A 262 -15.71 -8.87 -6.15
CA SER A 262 -14.30 -8.59 -5.93
C SER A 262 -13.79 -7.48 -6.85
N ASP A 263 -12.98 -6.59 -6.31
CA ASP A 263 -12.29 -5.54 -7.06
C ASP A 263 -11.37 -6.08 -8.18
N ARG A 264 -10.93 -7.36 -8.08
CA ARG A 264 -10.17 -8.07 -9.13
C ARG A 264 -10.99 -8.25 -10.43
N LEU A 265 -12.31 -8.31 -10.32
CA LEU A 265 -13.25 -8.44 -11.43
C LEU A 265 -14.03 -7.13 -11.69
N SER A 266 -13.50 -5.98 -11.27
CA SER A 266 -14.05 -4.66 -11.63
C SER A 266 -14.14 -4.49 -13.13
N ILE A 267 -15.24 -3.88 -13.59
CA ILE A 267 -15.53 -3.77 -15.02
C ILE A 267 -14.69 -2.65 -15.64
N VAL A 268 -14.01 -2.99 -16.73
CA VAL A 268 -13.13 -2.09 -17.49
C VAL A 268 -13.62 -1.91 -18.92
N PRO A 269 -13.43 -0.74 -19.55
CA PRO A 269 -13.63 -0.57 -20.99
C PRO A 269 -12.46 -1.22 -21.74
N VAL A 270 -12.65 -2.46 -22.22
CA VAL A 270 -11.58 -3.27 -22.83
C VAL A 270 -11.01 -2.63 -24.11
N ASP A 271 -11.81 -1.85 -24.83
CA ASP A 271 -11.35 -1.00 -25.94
C ASP A 271 -10.26 0.00 -25.48
N MET A 272 -10.45 0.64 -24.32
CA MET A 272 -9.46 1.54 -23.73
C MET A 272 -8.23 0.78 -23.22
N VAL A 273 -8.40 -0.43 -22.68
CA VAL A 273 -7.28 -1.30 -22.29
C VAL A 273 -6.42 -1.61 -23.51
N GLN A 274 -7.02 -1.98 -24.62
CA GLN A 274 -6.31 -2.26 -25.88
C GLN A 274 -5.65 -1.03 -26.47
N GLN A 275 -6.33 0.13 -26.44
CA GLN A 275 -5.82 1.38 -26.99
C GLN A 275 -4.62 1.92 -26.19
N LYS A 276 -4.69 1.87 -24.87
CA LYS A 276 -3.65 2.41 -23.98
C LYS A 276 -2.51 1.43 -23.70
N GLY A 277 -2.71 0.13 -23.87
CA GLY A 277 -1.72 -0.88 -23.54
C GLY A 277 -1.25 -0.78 -22.09
N GLU A 278 0.06 -0.74 -21.86
CA GLU A 278 0.66 -0.65 -20.51
C GLU A 278 0.28 0.62 -19.76
N GLU A 279 0.03 1.72 -20.47
CA GLU A 279 -0.39 2.99 -19.86
C GLU A 279 -1.74 2.87 -19.14
N PHE A 280 -2.61 1.94 -19.55
CA PHE A 280 -3.88 1.70 -18.86
C PHE A 280 -3.67 1.34 -17.39
N SER A 281 -2.65 0.56 -17.06
CA SER A 281 -2.34 0.22 -15.66
C SER A 281 -1.96 1.45 -14.83
N ARG A 282 -1.37 2.48 -15.44
CA ARG A 282 -0.95 3.71 -14.77
C ARG A 282 -2.07 4.76 -14.71
N LEU A 283 -2.78 4.96 -15.81
CA LEU A 283 -3.87 5.93 -15.96
C LEU A 283 -5.14 5.24 -16.52
N PRO A 284 -5.79 4.41 -15.67
CA PRO A 284 -6.98 3.69 -16.09
C PRO A 284 -8.20 4.59 -16.29
N VAL A 285 -9.16 4.04 -17.03
CA VAL A 285 -10.50 4.59 -17.20
C VAL A 285 -11.48 3.60 -16.58
N GLY A 286 -12.29 4.04 -15.63
CA GLY A 286 -13.30 3.23 -14.95
C GLY A 286 -14.68 3.85 -15.00
N SER A 287 -15.59 3.35 -14.15
CA SER A 287 -16.96 3.81 -13.96
C SER A 287 -17.24 4.31 -12.53
N GLY A 288 -16.22 4.30 -11.67
CA GLY A 288 -16.33 4.59 -10.24
C GLY A 288 -16.55 6.06 -9.89
N PRO A 289 -16.66 6.38 -8.59
CA PRO A 289 -16.97 7.73 -8.12
C PRO A 289 -15.91 8.77 -8.41
N PHE A 290 -14.68 8.35 -8.68
CA PHE A 290 -13.56 9.23 -9.01
C PHE A 290 -12.88 8.79 -10.31
N ARG A 291 -12.47 9.77 -11.12
CA ARG A 291 -11.57 9.57 -12.25
C ARG A 291 -10.12 9.87 -11.82
N LEU A 292 -9.20 9.08 -12.29
CA LEU A 292 -7.76 9.33 -12.10
C LEU A 292 -7.29 10.33 -13.16
N VAL A 293 -6.69 11.43 -12.71
CA VAL A 293 -6.20 12.50 -13.60
C VAL A 293 -4.68 12.61 -13.63
N THR A 294 -4.01 12.22 -12.54
CA THR A 294 -2.55 12.21 -12.47
C THR A 294 -2.09 10.98 -11.68
N ASN A 295 -1.07 10.30 -12.20
CA ASN A 295 -0.36 9.23 -11.49
C ASN A 295 1.10 9.20 -12.01
N ASP A 296 1.99 9.86 -11.27
CA ASP A 296 3.40 9.98 -11.58
C ASP A 296 4.28 9.67 -10.35
N GLU A 297 5.56 10.01 -10.41
CA GLU A 297 6.51 9.74 -9.34
C GLU A 297 6.27 10.60 -8.08
N GLN A 298 5.52 11.71 -8.19
CA GLN A 298 5.33 12.70 -7.13
C GLN A 298 3.93 12.69 -6.58
N GLN A 299 2.92 12.41 -7.40
CA GLN A 299 1.53 12.55 -6.99
C GLN A 299 0.58 11.57 -7.69
N PHE A 300 -0.48 11.28 -6.97
CA PHE A 300 -1.63 10.53 -7.44
C PHE A 300 -2.88 11.36 -7.17
N VAL A 301 -3.65 11.69 -8.22
CA VAL A 301 -4.76 12.64 -8.10
C VAL A 301 -6.04 12.05 -8.66
N LEU A 302 -7.05 11.97 -7.81
CA LEU A 302 -8.41 11.61 -8.14
C LEU A 302 -9.30 12.86 -8.18
N GLU A 303 -10.17 12.97 -9.18
CA GLU A 303 -11.25 13.97 -9.25
C GLU A 303 -12.62 13.29 -9.23
N ALA A 304 -13.57 13.89 -8.52
CA ALA A 304 -14.95 13.42 -8.48
C ALA A 304 -15.53 13.28 -9.88
N PHE A 305 -16.20 12.17 -10.16
CA PHE A 305 -16.93 11.96 -11.40
C PHE A 305 -18.38 12.44 -11.26
N PRO A 306 -18.77 13.58 -11.86
CA PRO A 306 -20.08 14.17 -11.60
C PRO A 306 -21.25 13.28 -12.03
N ALA A 307 -21.06 12.47 -13.08
CA ALA A 307 -22.08 11.58 -13.63
C ALA A 307 -22.08 10.18 -12.99
N TYR A 308 -21.46 10.02 -11.82
CA TYR A 308 -21.45 8.73 -11.14
C TYR A 308 -22.87 8.26 -10.79
N PHE A 309 -23.22 7.04 -11.20
CA PHE A 309 -24.59 6.51 -11.14
C PHE A 309 -25.17 6.32 -9.72
N GLN A 310 -24.34 6.30 -8.69
CA GLN A 310 -24.76 6.29 -7.28
C GLN A 310 -24.61 7.66 -6.58
N GLY A 311 -24.63 8.73 -7.35
CA GLY A 311 -24.46 10.10 -6.87
C GLY A 311 -22.98 10.52 -6.76
N ARG A 312 -22.73 11.78 -7.08
CA ARG A 312 -21.41 12.40 -7.06
C ARG A 312 -20.76 12.30 -5.67
N ALA A 313 -19.46 12.09 -5.61
CA ALA A 313 -18.69 12.20 -4.37
C ALA A 313 -18.81 13.61 -3.75
N HIS A 314 -18.79 13.71 -2.42
CA HIS A 314 -18.80 14.99 -1.71
C HIS A 314 -17.47 15.72 -1.85
N LEU A 315 -16.35 15.00 -1.76
CA LEU A 315 -15.04 15.56 -2.09
C LEU A 315 -14.95 15.83 -3.60
N ASP A 316 -14.37 16.95 -3.97
CA ASP A 316 -14.05 17.27 -5.37
C ASP A 316 -12.77 16.57 -5.82
N ARG A 317 -11.79 16.45 -4.90
CA ARG A 317 -10.45 15.97 -5.22
C ARG A 317 -9.83 15.20 -4.06
N VAL A 318 -9.08 14.17 -4.39
CA VAL A 318 -8.20 13.45 -3.46
C VAL A 318 -6.80 13.46 -4.04
N GLU A 319 -5.85 14.01 -3.29
CA GLU A 319 -4.44 14.10 -3.68
C GLU A 319 -3.59 13.24 -2.76
N ILE A 320 -2.79 12.37 -3.33
CA ILE A 320 -1.80 11.57 -2.60
C ILE A 320 -0.42 11.98 -3.09
N TRP A 321 0.35 12.63 -2.23
CA TRP A 321 1.71 13.06 -2.55
C TRP A 321 2.71 12.00 -2.12
N VAL A 322 3.64 11.66 -3.02
CA VAL A 322 4.67 10.65 -2.77
C VAL A 322 5.84 11.30 -2.06
N VAL A 323 5.94 11.05 -0.75
CA VAL A 323 6.99 11.61 0.11
C VAL A 323 7.64 10.49 0.92
N PRO A 324 8.62 9.75 0.37
CA PRO A 324 9.24 8.59 1.03
C PRO A 324 9.83 8.88 2.41
N GLN A 325 10.24 10.15 2.65
CA GLN A 325 10.83 10.58 3.91
C GLN A 325 9.82 10.56 5.08
N PHE A 326 8.52 10.54 4.81
CA PHE A 326 7.49 10.54 5.85
C PHE A 326 7.24 9.18 6.50
N ASP A 327 7.62 8.09 5.86
CA ASP A 327 7.48 6.75 6.43
C ASP A 327 8.18 6.61 7.80
N LYS A 328 9.33 7.25 7.97
CA LYS A 328 10.13 7.23 9.20
C LYS A 328 9.73 8.25 10.27
N ARG A 329 8.79 9.16 9.97
CA ARG A 329 8.44 10.32 10.82
C ARG A 329 6.99 10.32 11.31
N SER A 330 6.20 9.30 10.98
CA SER A 330 4.76 9.25 11.26
C SER A 330 4.38 9.50 12.73
N GLU A 331 5.29 9.25 13.68
CA GLU A 331 5.03 9.48 15.11
C GLU A 331 5.06 10.96 15.54
N LYS A 332 5.72 11.85 14.77
CA LYS A 332 5.86 13.28 15.09
C LYS A 332 4.79 14.18 14.48
N PHE A 333 4.02 13.69 13.51
CA PHE A 333 3.11 14.49 12.67
C PHE A 333 1.85 15.03 13.34
N PHE A 334 1.51 14.55 14.53
CA PHE A 334 0.21 14.79 15.15
C PHE A 334 0.21 15.90 16.21
N ALA A 335 1.22 16.74 16.24
CA ALA A 335 1.41 17.71 17.31
C ALA A 335 0.64 19.02 17.16
N THR A 336 -0.10 19.26 16.05
CA THR A 336 -0.82 20.52 15.84
C THR A 336 -2.32 20.31 15.75
N GLU A 337 -3.07 20.96 16.66
CA GLU A 337 -4.54 20.92 16.76
C GLU A 337 -5.27 21.62 15.59
N LYS A 338 -4.56 22.25 14.67
CA LYS A 338 -5.15 23.18 13.69
C LYS A 338 -5.51 22.56 12.34
N GLU A 339 -5.13 21.31 12.09
CA GLU A 339 -5.23 20.73 10.76
C GLU A 339 -6.17 19.53 10.72
N VAL A 340 -7.04 19.51 9.71
CA VAL A 340 -8.02 18.44 9.52
C VAL A 340 -7.37 17.30 8.76
N HIS A 341 -6.94 16.27 9.46
CA HIS A 341 -6.29 15.11 8.86
C HIS A 341 -7.12 13.84 8.97
N PHE A 342 -6.93 12.96 7.99
CA PHE A 342 -7.24 11.55 8.08
C PHE A 342 -5.93 10.77 7.91
N GLN A 343 -5.60 9.93 8.86
CA GLN A 343 -4.40 9.12 8.78
C GLN A 343 -4.58 7.75 9.43
N THR A 344 -4.02 6.75 8.77
CA THR A 344 -3.83 5.42 9.32
C THR A 344 -2.41 5.31 9.86
N ALA A 345 -2.25 5.00 11.14
CA ALA A 345 -0.94 4.88 11.77
C ALA A 345 -0.84 3.62 12.64
N TRP A 346 0.37 3.12 12.79
CA TRP A 346 0.69 1.93 13.56
C TRP A 346 0.86 2.22 15.07
N SER A 347 1.28 3.44 15.39
CA SER A 347 1.44 3.94 16.75
C SER A 347 1.13 5.43 16.75
N MET A 348 0.18 5.84 17.57
CA MET A 348 -0.25 7.23 17.68
C MET A 348 -0.04 7.73 19.11
N PRO A 349 0.48 8.97 19.29
CA PRO A 349 0.29 9.67 20.55
C PRO A 349 -1.21 9.84 20.82
N LYS A 350 -1.59 9.97 22.08
CA LYS A 350 -3.02 10.17 22.44
C LYS A 350 -3.58 11.35 21.66
N PRO A 351 -4.71 11.17 20.95
CA PRO A 351 -5.33 12.28 20.24
C PRO A 351 -5.71 13.38 21.21
N LEU A 352 -5.37 14.63 20.87
CA LEU A 352 -5.71 15.82 21.62
C LEU A 352 -7.01 16.43 21.08
N GLY A 353 -8.02 16.63 21.94
CA GLY A 353 -9.18 17.47 21.65
C GLY A 353 -10.14 16.94 20.59
N SER A 354 -10.09 17.49 19.38
CA SER A 354 -11.08 17.31 18.30
C SER A 354 -10.92 16.06 17.44
N TRP A 355 -10.11 15.10 17.85
CA TRP A 355 -9.81 13.90 17.07
C TRP A 355 -10.67 12.71 17.47
N GLN A 356 -11.07 11.92 16.49
CA GLN A 356 -11.72 10.63 16.67
C GLN A 356 -10.76 9.51 16.34
N GLU A 357 -10.86 8.42 17.09
CA GLU A 357 -10.00 7.26 16.99
C GLU A 357 -10.83 6.03 16.61
N LEU A 358 -10.37 5.30 15.60
CA LEU A 358 -10.92 4.01 15.20
C LEU A 358 -9.86 2.94 15.37
N LYS A 359 -10.15 1.92 16.17
CA LYS A 359 -9.30 0.75 16.39
C LYS A 359 -10.03 -0.49 15.91
N GLN A 360 -9.37 -1.25 15.06
CA GLN A 360 -9.92 -2.48 14.51
C GLN A 360 -8.87 -3.58 14.53
N VAL A 361 -9.24 -4.75 15.07
CA VAL A 361 -8.41 -5.95 14.96
C VAL A 361 -8.60 -6.49 13.55
N GLU A 362 -7.49 -6.73 12.86
CA GLU A 362 -7.51 -7.23 11.50
C GLU A 362 -7.76 -8.73 11.48
N ARG A 363 -8.60 -9.20 10.56
CA ARG A 363 -8.70 -10.62 10.21
C ARG A 363 -7.52 -11.00 9.34
N GLY A 364 -6.66 -11.85 9.87
CA GLY A 364 -5.39 -12.20 9.23
C GLY A 364 -4.31 -12.41 10.28
N ALA A 365 -3.13 -12.77 9.84
CA ALA A 365 -2.00 -13.00 10.73
C ALA A 365 -0.68 -12.83 10.01
N THR A 366 0.36 -12.47 10.77
CA THR A 366 1.75 -12.71 10.35
C THR A 366 2.09 -14.16 10.59
N TYR A 367 2.76 -14.78 9.64
CA TYR A 367 3.09 -16.19 9.67
C TYR A 367 4.51 -16.48 9.19
N LEU A 368 5.03 -17.64 9.61
CA LEU A 368 6.25 -18.25 9.07
C LEU A 368 5.86 -19.51 8.30
N ALA A 369 6.13 -19.57 7.00
CA ALA A 369 5.87 -20.71 6.14
C ALA A 369 7.16 -21.48 5.83
N PHE A 370 7.08 -22.83 5.81
CA PHE A 370 8.18 -23.72 5.47
C PHE A 370 8.10 -24.19 4.03
N ASN A 371 9.23 -24.19 3.32
CA ASN A 371 9.33 -24.73 1.98
C ASN A 371 9.42 -26.27 2.00
N LEU A 372 8.30 -26.93 1.79
CA LEU A 372 8.19 -28.38 1.77
C LEU A 372 8.61 -29.00 0.43
N ASN A 373 8.95 -28.16 -0.57
CA ASN A 373 9.44 -28.64 -1.88
C ASN A 373 10.97 -28.69 -1.95
N ARG A 374 11.65 -27.98 -1.01
CA ARG A 374 13.11 -27.90 -1.01
C ARG A 374 13.71 -28.91 -0.03
N GLN A 375 14.78 -29.59 -0.42
CA GLN A 375 15.54 -30.50 0.44
C GLN A 375 16.14 -29.73 1.63
N GLY A 376 15.99 -30.28 2.85
CA GLY A 376 16.54 -29.68 4.06
C GLY A 376 15.75 -30.07 5.33
N PRO A 377 16.19 -29.60 6.51
CA PRO A 377 15.57 -29.96 7.80
C PRO A 377 14.11 -29.49 7.89
N GLN A 378 13.72 -28.44 7.19
CA GLN A 378 12.35 -27.94 7.13
C GLN A 378 11.34 -28.96 6.55
N GLN A 379 11.80 -30.02 5.85
CA GLN A 379 10.91 -31.13 5.44
C GLN A 379 10.52 -32.03 6.60
N ASN A 380 11.34 -32.07 7.66
CA ASN A 380 11.03 -32.88 8.83
C ASN A 380 10.00 -32.17 9.71
N ARG A 381 8.84 -32.81 9.95
CA ARG A 381 7.79 -32.26 10.81
C ARG A 381 8.29 -32.00 12.24
N ALA A 382 9.13 -32.89 12.80
CA ALA A 382 9.68 -32.71 14.14
C ALA A 382 10.53 -31.43 14.23
N PHE A 383 11.29 -31.11 13.17
CA PHE A 383 12.04 -29.85 13.11
C PHE A 383 11.11 -28.62 13.11
N ARG A 384 10.04 -28.65 12.31
CA ARG A 384 9.07 -27.54 12.28
C ARG A 384 8.34 -27.35 13.64
N GLN A 385 8.05 -28.46 14.33
CA GLN A 385 7.49 -28.42 15.70
C GLN A 385 8.50 -27.84 16.72
N ALA A 386 9.78 -28.17 16.60
CA ALA A 386 10.83 -27.58 17.44
C ALA A 386 10.93 -26.08 17.18
N VAL A 387 10.96 -25.62 15.93
CA VAL A 387 10.92 -24.20 15.57
C VAL A 387 9.68 -23.50 16.15
N ASP A 388 8.49 -24.10 16.06
CA ASP A 388 7.25 -23.56 16.61
C ASP A 388 7.32 -23.37 18.13
N SER A 389 7.95 -24.30 18.85
CA SER A 389 8.15 -24.23 20.31
C SER A 389 9.12 -23.14 20.74
N ILE A 390 10.11 -22.81 19.91
CA ILE A 390 11.12 -21.75 20.17
C ILE A 390 10.47 -20.37 20.03
N LEU A 391 9.64 -20.15 19.01
CA LEU A 391 9.09 -18.85 18.67
C LEU A 391 7.94 -18.45 19.62
N SER A 392 8.29 -17.87 20.76
CA SER A 392 7.31 -17.37 21.73
C SER A 392 6.54 -16.17 21.20
N ARG A 393 5.29 -16.39 20.81
CA ARG A 393 4.39 -15.35 20.31
C ARG A 393 4.19 -14.21 21.30
N LYS A 394 4.08 -14.56 22.61
CA LYS A 394 3.95 -13.59 23.71
C LYS A 394 5.19 -12.69 23.81
N GLN A 395 6.37 -13.26 23.74
CA GLN A 395 7.63 -12.52 23.80
C GLN A 395 7.80 -11.62 22.57
N MET A 396 7.53 -12.13 21.37
CA MET A 396 7.58 -11.37 20.12
C MET A 396 6.71 -10.11 20.18
N ILE A 397 5.47 -10.24 20.66
CA ILE A 397 4.54 -9.11 20.81
C ILE A 397 5.06 -8.10 21.84
N ALA A 398 5.57 -8.58 22.98
CA ALA A 398 6.05 -7.73 24.08
C ALA A 398 7.31 -6.93 23.71
N GLU A 399 8.22 -7.52 22.94
CA GLU A 399 9.50 -6.92 22.55
C GLU A 399 9.35 -6.01 21.34
N LEU A 400 8.66 -6.46 20.29
CA LEU A 400 8.53 -5.71 19.05
C LEU A 400 7.42 -4.63 19.08
N LYS A 401 6.42 -4.76 19.96
CA LYS A 401 5.34 -3.77 20.16
C LYS A 401 4.63 -3.36 18.83
N GLY A 402 4.34 -2.08 18.68
CA GLY A 402 3.70 -1.53 17.46
C GLY A 402 2.25 -1.98 17.33
N ASN A 403 1.86 -2.41 16.12
CA ASN A 403 0.51 -2.87 15.81
C ASN A 403 0.22 -4.34 16.17
N ARG A 404 1.21 -5.05 16.72
CA ARG A 404 1.06 -6.46 17.13
C ARG A 404 0.12 -6.53 18.31
N TYR A 405 -1.04 -7.15 18.10
CA TYR A 405 -2.14 -7.11 19.08
C TYR A 405 -2.26 -8.39 19.89
N GLY A 406 -2.35 -9.54 19.24
CA GLY A 406 -2.66 -10.80 19.88
C GLY A 406 -1.89 -11.98 19.28
N ARG A 407 -1.69 -13.02 20.09
CA ARG A 407 -1.09 -14.28 19.61
C ARG A 407 -2.00 -14.90 18.55
N ALA A 408 -1.41 -15.32 17.42
CA ALA A 408 -2.16 -15.97 16.34
C ALA A 408 -1.89 -17.49 16.30
N TYR A 409 -2.96 -18.26 16.08
CA TYR A 409 -2.94 -19.69 15.82
C TYR A 409 -3.85 -20.05 14.64
N SER A 410 -4.51 -19.08 14.07
CA SER A 410 -5.40 -19.07 12.93
C SER A 410 -5.32 -17.71 12.27
N PHE A 411 -5.92 -17.51 11.12
CA PHE A 411 -6.17 -16.17 10.56
C PHE A 411 -7.26 -15.39 11.30
N PHE A 412 -8.02 -16.04 12.18
CA PHE A 412 -9.13 -15.43 12.91
C PHE A 412 -8.76 -15.13 14.34
N PRO A 413 -8.79 -13.84 14.75
CA PRO A 413 -8.47 -13.44 16.12
C PRO A 413 -9.39 -14.06 17.19
N GLU A 414 -10.63 -14.37 16.83
CA GLU A 414 -11.63 -14.97 17.71
C GLU A 414 -11.46 -16.49 17.93
N VAL A 415 -10.61 -17.15 17.14
CA VAL A 415 -10.37 -18.59 17.29
C VAL A 415 -9.32 -18.82 18.38
N PRO A 416 -9.68 -19.47 19.50
CA PRO A 416 -8.72 -19.78 20.53
C PRO A 416 -7.67 -20.75 19.99
N GLY A 417 -6.41 -20.44 20.24
CA GLY A 417 -5.30 -21.27 19.81
C GLY A 417 -4.85 -22.25 20.89
N ILE A 418 -4.24 -23.32 20.42
CA ILE A 418 -3.53 -24.28 21.28
C ILE A 418 -2.03 -23.95 21.16
N GLU A 419 -1.41 -23.61 22.28
CA GLU A 419 0.04 -23.44 22.29
C GLU A 419 0.74 -24.76 21.99
N PRO A 420 1.90 -24.75 21.29
CA PRO A 420 2.69 -25.94 21.09
C PRO A 420 3.04 -26.60 22.44
N ALA A 421 2.97 -27.91 22.51
CA ALA A 421 3.21 -28.64 23.77
C ALA A 421 4.56 -28.30 24.42
N LEU A 422 5.60 -28.05 23.60
CA LEU A 422 6.93 -27.66 24.06
C LEU A 422 7.11 -26.13 24.26
N ALA A 423 6.08 -25.32 24.04
CA ALA A 423 6.22 -23.85 24.19
C ALA A 423 6.61 -23.44 25.62
N ALA A 424 6.07 -24.15 26.63
CA ALA A 424 6.39 -23.97 28.05
C ALA A 424 7.65 -24.73 28.51
N GLY A 425 8.28 -25.51 27.63
CA GLY A 425 9.45 -26.31 27.92
C GLY A 425 10.69 -25.46 28.24
N SER A 426 11.62 -26.07 28.98
CA SER A 426 12.92 -25.44 29.30
C SER A 426 13.75 -25.22 28.02
N ARG A 427 14.81 -24.43 28.17
CA ARG A 427 15.74 -24.19 27.05
C ARG A 427 16.38 -25.50 26.59
N GLU A 428 16.76 -26.36 27.54
CA GLU A 428 17.39 -27.66 27.30
C GLU A 428 16.45 -28.61 26.54
N GLU A 429 15.15 -28.63 26.90
CA GLU A 429 14.13 -29.43 26.22
C GLU A 429 13.93 -28.99 24.78
N LYS A 430 13.88 -27.68 24.52
CA LYS A 430 13.76 -27.12 23.17
C LYS A 430 15.01 -27.39 22.34
N GLN A 431 16.22 -27.25 22.92
CA GLN A 431 17.46 -27.60 22.24
C GLN A 431 17.55 -29.11 21.93
N ALA A 432 17.10 -29.95 22.85
CA ALA A 432 17.01 -31.39 22.61
C ALA A 432 16.04 -31.70 21.47
N ALA A 433 14.86 -31.06 21.44
CA ALA A 433 13.90 -31.23 20.35
C ALA A 433 14.47 -30.84 18.98
N VAL A 434 15.26 -29.76 18.88
CA VAL A 434 15.96 -29.38 17.66
C VAL A 434 16.93 -30.49 17.24
N LYS A 435 17.75 -30.98 18.17
CA LYS A 435 18.74 -32.04 17.91
C LYS A 435 18.05 -33.36 17.50
N ASP A 436 17.00 -33.76 18.23
CA ASP A 436 16.24 -34.98 17.99
C ASP A 436 15.47 -34.96 16.68
N SER A 437 15.17 -33.76 16.16
CA SER A 437 14.58 -33.57 14.84
C SER A 437 15.52 -33.94 13.67
N GLY A 438 16.76 -34.28 13.96
CA GLY A 438 17.78 -34.59 12.96
C GLY A 438 18.47 -33.37 12.34
N TYR A 439 18.26 -32.16 12.89
CA TYR A 439 19.01 -30.97 12.48
C TYR A 439 20.47 -31.09 12.85
N ARG A 440 21.38 -30.79 11.92
CA ARG A 440 22.82 -30.97 12.07
C ARG A 440 23.65 -29.71 11.89
N GLY A 441 22.99 -28.53 11.97
CA GLY A 441 23.64 -27.23 11.82
C GLY A 441 23.58 -26.66 10.40
N GLU A 442 22.67 -27.16 9.57
CA GLU A 442 22.42 -26.62 8.23
C GLU A 442 22.01 -25.15 8.29
N ARG A 443 22.52 -24.31 7.40
CA ARG A 443 22.11 -22.93 7.28
C ARG A 443 20.83 -22.82 6.45
N LEU A 444 19.75 -22.33 7.08
CA LEU A 444 18.46 -22.12 6.47
C LEU A 444 18.35 -20.70 5.90
N LYS A 445 17.72 -20.56 4.75
CA LYS A 445 17.44 -19.27 4.11
C LYS A 445 16.05 -18.78 4.49
N LEU A 446 15.97 -17.70 5.27
CA LEU A 446 14.73 -17.03 5.65
C LEU A 446 14.53 -15.79 4.79
N TYR A 447 13.50 -15.79 3.99
CA TYR A 447 13.13 -14.67 3.12
C TYR A 447 11.94 -13.91 3.68
N THR A 448 11.94 -12.60 3.42
CA THR A 448 10.78 -11.72 3.63
C THR A 448 10.83 -10.56 2.64
N TYR A 449 9.78 -9.74 2.65
CA TYR A 449 9.72 -8.49 1.87
C TYR A 449 9.80 -7.27 2.77
N GLU A 450 10.24 -6.16 2.20
CA GLU A 450 10.38 -4.86 2.88
C GLU A 450 9.04 -4.28 3.32
N GLY A 451 9.02 -3.59 4.45
CA GLY A 451 7.87 -2.89 5.00
C GLY A 451 7.00 -3.76 5.92
N ALA A 452 5.91 -3.18 6.40
CA ALA A 452 4.97 -3.78 7.36
C ALA A 452 5.63 -4.29 8.68
N GLY A 453 6.86 -3.86 8.99
CA GLY A 453 7.63 -4.30 10.15
C GLY A 453 8.25 -5.69 10.00
N ASN A 454 8.31 -6.20 8.78
CA ASN A 454 8.89 -7.51 8.48
C ASN A 454 10.38 -7.57 8.78
N GLU A 455 11.10 -6.48 8.61
CA GLU A 455 12.53 -6.36 8.93
C GLU A 455 12.78 -6.73 10.40
N ASN A 456 12.07 -6.07 11.30
CA ASN A 456 12.17 -6.35 12.74
C ASN A 456 11.71 -7.78 13.09
N ASN A 457 10.69 -8.28 12.36
CA ASN A 457 10.19 -9.64 12.58
C ASN A 457 11.23 -10.71 12.24
N VAL A 458 11.88 -10.60 11.08
CA VAL A 458 12.87 -11.61 10.66
C VAL A 458 14.14 -11.55 11.50
N GLU A 459 14.57 -10.36 11.90
CA GLU A 459 15.71 -10.20 12.84
C GLU A 459 15.40 -10.85 14.17
N TRP A 460 14.21 -10.63 14.71
CA TRP A 460 13.77 -11.26 15.94
C TRP A 460 13.71 -12.80 15.81
N VAL A 461 13.11 -13.31 14.75
CA VAL A 461 13.03 -14.75 14.47
C VAL A 461 14.43 -15.35 14.36
N GLN A 462 15.33 -14.71 13.64
CA GLN A 462 16.72 -15.15 13.49
C GLN A 462 17.41 -15.23 14.84
N GLN A 463 17.30 -14.19 15.69
CA GLN A 463 17.91 -14.17 17.01
C GLN A 463 17.40 -15.30 17.88
N GLN A 464 16.08 -15.50 17.94
CA GLN A 464 15.49 -16.58 18.71
C GLN A 464 15.99 -17.96 18.23
N LEU A 465 16.03 -18.19 16.93
CA LEU A 465 16.48 -19.48 16.39
C LEU A 465 17.97 -19.75 16.67
N ILE A 466 18.81 -18.74 16.54
CA ILE A 466 20.25 -18.85 16.84
C ILE A 466 20.51 -19.22 18.30
N GLU A 467 19.74 -18.67 19.25
CA GLU A 467 19.86 -19.00 20.68
C GLU A 467 19.66 -20.50 20.98
N TYR A 468 18.89 -21.18 20.14
CA TYR A 468 18.65 -22.63 20.25
C TYR A 468 19.49 -23.46 19.29
N GLY A 469 20.47 -22.85 18.63
CA GLY A 469 21.43 -23.53 17.75
C GLY A 469 20.93 -23.75 16.31
N VAL A 470 19.82 -23.08 15.90
CA VAL A 470 19.33 -23.13 14.53
C VAL A 470 19.87 -21.94 13.75
N HIS A 471 20.68 -22.20 12.73
CA HIS A 471 21.33 -21.17 11.92
C HIS A 471 20.44 -20.71 10.77
N VAL A 472 20.19 -19.41 10.67
CA VAL A 472 19.32 -18.81 9.67
C VAL A 472 19.98 -17.59 9.04
N ASP A 473 20.02 -17.54 7.71
CA ASP A 473 20.47 -16.40 6.92
C ASP A 473 19.24 -15.63 6.41
N VAL A 474 19.13 -14.35 6.79
CA VAL A 474 17.99 -13.49 6.43
C VAL A 474 18.24 -12.80 5.09
N THR A 475 17.23 -12.81 4.23
CA THR A 475 17.20 -12.06 2.96
C THR A 475 15.91 -11.25 2.86
N ILE A 476 16.05 -9.93 2.75
CA ILE A 476 14.92 -8.99 2.58
C ILE A 476 14.96 -8.47 1.14
N VAL A 477 13.85 -8.59 0.43
CA VAL A 477 13.74 -8.16 -0.99
C VAL A 477 12.43 -7.40 -1.22
N PRO A 478 12.32 -6.62 -2.31
CA PRO A 478 11.02 -6.06 -2.71
C PRO A 478 9.98 -7.16 -2.90
N ILE A 479 8.73 -6.90 -2.49
CA ILE A 479 7.64 -7.90 -2.55
C ILE A 479 7.44 -8.48 -3.96
N GLU A 480 7.58 -7.66 -5.01
CA GLU A 480 7.47 -8.12 -6.40
C GLU A 480 8.63 -9.04 -6.82
N THR A 481 9.77 -8.91 -6.14
CA THR A 481 10.91 -9.84 -6.34
C THR A 481 10.63 -11.16 -5.63
N LEU A 482 10.09 -11.12 -4.40
CA LEU A 482 9.76 -12.34 -3.65
C LEU A 482 8.66 -13.17 -4.33
N LYS A 483 7.72 -12.52 -5.03
CA LYS A 483 6.66 -13.21 -5.79
C LYS A 483 7.16 -14.02 -6.98
N LYS A 484 8.36 -13.76 -7.46
CA LYS A 484 8.94 -14.52 -8.56
C LYS A 484 9.26 -15.96 -8.11
N PRO A 485 8.76 -17.00 -8.79
CA PRO A 485 8.96 -18.38 -8.37
C PRO A 485 10.44 -18.74 -8.21
N GLU A 486 11.31 -18.24 -9.08
CA GLU A 486 12.75 -18.46 -9.04
C GLU A 486 13.44 -17.87 -7.81
N VAL A 487 12.85 -16.86 -7.16
CA VAL A 487 13.33 -16.27 -5.90
C VAL A 487 12.69 -16.98 -4.71
N LEU A 488 11.36 -17.10 -4.72
CA LEU A 488 10.59 -17.69 -3.63
C LEU A 488 11.03 -19.12 -3.31
N LEU A 489 11.26 -19.94 -4.34
CA LEU A 489 11.64 -21.35 -4.17
C LEU A 489 13.09 -21.54 -3.69
N GLN A 490 13.90 -20.48 -3.64
CA GLN A 490 15.23 -20.54 -3.01
C GLN A 490 15.16 -20.47 -1.48
N ALA A 491 14.05 -19.96 -0.93
CA ALA A 491 13.85 -19.87 0.50
C ALA A 491 13.60 -21.25 1.12
N ASP A 492 14.10 -21.49 2.33
CA ASP A 492 13.72 -22.61 3.20
C ASP A 492 12.53 -22.22 4.07
N LEU A 493 12.49 -20.93 4.45
CA LEU A 493 11.42 -20.31 5.23
C LEU A 493 11.04 -18.95 4.62
N VAL A 494 9.76 -18.61 4.70
CA VAL A 494 9.26 -17.29 4.32
C VAL A 494 8.43 -16.71 5.46
N LEU A 495 8.81 -15.53 5.93
CA LEU A 495 8.00 -14.75 6.86
C LEU A 495 7.18 -13.73 6.06
N ALA A 496 5.87 -13.77 6.23
CA ALA A 496 4.94 -12.88 5.55
C ALA A 496 3.70 -12.63 6.42
N GLY A 497 2.83 -11.73 5.98
CA GLY A 497 1.55 -11.48 6.61
C GLY A 497 0.43 -11.45 5.59
N GLU A 498 -0.76 -11.88 6.02
CA GLU A 498 -1.98 -11.80 5.24
C GLU A 498 -3.08 -11.16 6.07
N VAL A 499 -3.88 -10.30 5.45
CA VAL A 499 -5.05 -9.67 6.06
C VAL A 499 -6.18 -9.63 5.05
N PHE A 500 -7.35 -10.05 5.48
CA PHE A 500 -8.54 -10.18 4.66
C PHE A 500 -9.49 -8.99 4.84
N ASP A 501 -10.17 -8.64 3.76
CA ASP A 501 -11.25 -7.64 3.78
C ASP A 501 -12.58 -8.24 4.28
N GLU A 502 -13.68 -7.57 4.03
CA GLU A 502 -15.01 -8.01 4.41
C GLU A 502 -15.40 -9.35 3.76
N GLN A 503 -14.90 -9.60 2.56
CA GLN A 503 -15.10 -10.87 1.84
C GLN A 503 -14.02 -11.90 2.21
N TRP A 504 -13.72 -12.02 3.49
CA TRP A 504 -12.63 -12.83 4.01
C TRP A 504 -12.66 -14.31 3.54
N ILE A 505 -13.85 -14.88 3.26
CA ILE A 505 -13.97 -16.22 2.70
C ILE A 505 -13.28 -16.28 1.34
N LEU A 506 -13.57 -15.33 0.45
CA LEU A 506 -12.93 -15.24 -0.86
C LEU A 506 -11.42 -14.97 -0.72
N GLY A 507 -11.04 -14.07 0.20
CA GLY A 507 -9.63 -13.78 0.50
C GLY A 507 -8.85 -15.01 0.95
N MET A 508 -9.45 -15.85 1.82
CA MET A 508 -8.84 -17.13 2.22
C MET A 508 -8.76 -18.13 1.07
N VAL A 509 -9.81 -18.22 0.25
CA VAL A 509 -9.76 -19.06 -0.96
C VAL A 509 -8.65 -18.59 -1.88
N GLU A 510 -8.50 -17.28 -2.09
CA GLU A 510 -7.39 -16.69 -2.85
C GLU A 510 -6.04 -17.10 -2.25
N PHE A 511 -5.85 -16.94 -0.94
CA PHE A 511 -4.63 -17.32 -0.23
C PHE A 511 -4.26 -18.80 -0.41
N PHE A 512 -5.25 -19.68 -0.35
CA PHE A 512 -5.03 -21.13 -0.47
C PHE A 512 -4.91 -21.63 -1.90
N ARG A 513 -5.45 -20.89 -2.90
CA ARG A 513 -5.56 -21.36 -4.29
C ARG A 513 -4.63 -20.62 -5.27
N SER A 514 -4.38 -19.34 -5.02
CA SER A 514 -3.70 -18.48 -6.00
C SER A 514 -2.20 -18.81 -6.12
N ASP A 515 -1.68 -18.79 -7.34
CA ASP A 515 -0.26 -18.98 -7.64
C ASP A 515 0.61 -17.79 -7.17
N ILE A 516 0.01 -16.64 -6.78
CA ILE A 516 0.75 -15.54 -6.18
C ILE A 516 0.91 -15.68 -4.66
N SER A 517 0.25 -16.66 -4.02
CA SER A 517 0.39 -16.92 -2.60
C SER A 517 1.77 -17.48 -2.27
N PHE A 518 2.49 -16.83 -1.37
CA PHE A 518 3.79 -17.33 -0.91
C PHE A 518 3.66 -18.71 -0.28
N ALA A 519 2.70 -18.87 0.64
CA ALA A 519 2.53 -20.11 1.39
C ALA A 519 2.18 -21.29 0.49
N ARG A 520 1.19 -21.12 -0.43
CA ARG A 520 0.79 -22.18 -1.36
C ARG A 520 1.96 -22.71 -2.19
N ASN A 521 2.80 -21.81 -2.69
CA ASN A 521 3.94 -22.20 -3.52
C ASN A 521 5.03 -22.98 -2.77
N LEU A 522 5.06 -22.89 -1.45
CA LEU A 522 5.98 -23.60 -0.58
C LEU A 522 5.47 -24.98 -0.15
N TRP A 523 4.19 -25.28 -0.31
CA TRP A 523 3.61 -26.58 0.08
C TRP A 523 3.92 -27.64 -0.98
N ASN A 524 4.15 -28.87 -0.52
CA ASN A 524 4.36 -30.01 -1.40
C ASN A 524 3.05 -30.43 -2.12
N PRO A 525 3.13 -31.20 -3.22
CA PRO A 525 1.96 -31.60 -4.00
C PRO A 525 0.88 -32.31 -3.18
N ALA A 526 1.26 -33.19 -2.26
CA ALA A 526 0.30 -33.94 -1.44
C ALA A 526 -0.52 -33.04 -0.50
N LEU A 527 0.10 -32.01 0.09
CA LEU A 527 -0.62 -31.04 0.93
C LEU A 527 -1.51 -30.14 0.07
N ARG A 528 -1.02 -29.68 -1.10
CA ARG A 528 -1.83 -28.89 -2.04
C ARG A 528 -3.08 -29.64 -2.48
N GLU A 529 -2.95 -30.91 -2.89
CA GLU A 529 -4.10 -31.73 -3.30
C GLU A 529 -5.17 -31.86 -2.20
N ARG A 530 -4.74 -32.05 -0.94
CA ARG A 530 -5.67 -32.11 0.19
C ARG A 530 -6.40 -30.78 0.39
N ILE A 531 -5.69 -29.65 0.26
CA ILE A 531 -6.27 -28.31 0.38
C ILE A 531 -7.24 -28.04 -0.78
N ASP A 532 -6.84 -28.34 -2.01
CA ASP A 532 -7.66 -28.12 -3.21
C ASP A 532 -8.98 -28.91 -3.13
N ARG A 533 -8.95 -30.13 -2.61
CA ARG A 533 -10.17 -30.93 -2.36
C ARG A 533 -11.13 -30.24 -1.35
N GLU A 534 -10.62 -29.66 -0.28
CA GLU A 534 -11.46 -28.90 0.67
C GLU A 534 -12.02 -27.62 0.04
N LEU A 535 -11.25 -26.94 -0.84
CA LEU A 535 -11.72 -25.77 -1.58
C LEU A 535 -12.80 -26.12 -2.62
N GLU A 536 -12.72 -27.25 -3.29
CA GLU A 536 -13.78 -27.75 -4.17
C GLU A 536 -15.09 -27.99 -3.39
N LEU A 537 -15.00 -28.70 -2.26
CA LEU A 537 -16.16 -28.94 -1.38
C LEU A 537 -16.71 -27.62 -0.79
N LEU A 538 -15.87 -26.60 -0.60
CA LEU A 538 -16.32 -25.27 -0.16
C LEU A 538 -17.15 -24.57 -1.26
N ALA A 539 -16.72 -24.63 -2.50
CA ALA A 539 -17.44 -24.04 -3.63
C ALA A 539 -18.83 -24.65 -3.85
N GLU A 540 -18.98 -25.96 -3.57
CA GLU A 540 -20.25 -26.70 -3.64
C GLU A 540 -21.12 -26.51 -2.38
N GLY A 541 -20.51 -26.10 -1.25
CA GLY A 541 -21.13 -26.07 0.08
C GLY A 541 -22.27 -25.06 0.21
N GLN A 542 -23.27 -25.40 1.05
CA GLN A 542 -24.39 -24.50 1.33
C GLN A 542 -24.10 -23.58 2.52
N GLY A 543 -24.24 -22.28 2.28
CA GLY A 543 -24.20 -21.23 3.31
C GLY A 543 -22.80 -20.92 3.86
N GLU A 544 -22.70 -19.77 4.51
CA GLU A 544 -21.46 -19.24 5.06
C GLU A 544 -20.84 -20.17 6.13
N GLU A 545 -21.65 -20.72 7.01
CA GLU A 545 -21.17 -21.67 8.05
C GLU A 545 -20.50 -22.92 7.46
N GLY A 546 -21.05 -23.45 6.35
CA GLY A 546 -20.45 -24.56 5.64
C GLY A 546 -19.09 -24.23 5.08
N GLN A 547 -18.96 -23.06 4.46
CA GLN A 547 -17.71 -22.54 3.92
C GLN A 547 -16.69 -22.30 5.03
N GLN A 548 -17.10 -21.72 6.16
CA GLN A 548 -16.23 -21.52 7.33
C GLN A 548 -15.69 -22.84 7.87
N ARG A 549 -16.52 -23.88 7.98
CA ARG A 549 -16.07 -25.21 8.43
C ARG A 549 -14.99 -25.79 7.52
N ARG A 550 -15.10 -25.59 6.19
CA ARG A 550 -14.08 -26.06 5.24
C ARG A 550 -12.77 -25.30 5.38
N LEU A 551 -12.82 -23.98 5.52
CA LEU A 551 -11.62 -23.16 5.74
C LEU A 551 -10.91 -23.54 7.05
N ARG A 552 -11.65 -23.76 8.13
CA ARG A 552 -11.07 -24.27 9.38
C ARG A 552 -10.41 -25.64 9.20
N ARG A 553 -11.01 -26.52 8.39
CA ARG A 553 -10.40 -27.81 8.08
C ARG A 553 -9.05 -27.66 7.38
N ILE A 554 -8.94 -26.69 6.45
CA ILE A 554 -7.66 -26.38 5.80
C ILE A 554 -6.63 -25.85 6.82
N GLU A 555 -7.02 -24.95 7.71
CA GLU A 555 -6.12 -24.48 8.78
C GLU A 555 -5.65 -25.63 9.68
N MET A 556 -6.54 -26.55 10.02
CA MET A 556 -6.17 -27.77 10.77
C MET A 556 -5.16 -28.63 10.01
N LEU A 557 -5.30 -28.81 8.70
CA LEU A 557 -4.33 -29.54 7.88
C LEU A 557 -2.96 -28.87 7.92
N LEU A 558 -2.89 -27.53 7.86
CA LEU A 558 -1.66 -26.77 7.96
C LEU A 558 -1.02 -26.91 9.35
N ALA A 559 -1.82 -26.83 10.41
CA ALA A 559 -1.35 -26.99 11.79
C ALA A 559 -0.86 -28.41 12.06
N GLU A 560 -1.59 -29.46 11.62
CA GLU A 560 -1.17 -30.85 11.73
C GLU A 560 0.20 -31.10 11.09
N GLN A 561 0.46 -30.43 9.96
CA GLN A 561 1.74 -30.55 9.26
C GLN A 561 2.78 -29.56 9.76
N CYS A 562 2.43 -28.61 10.63
CA CYS A 562 3.27 -27.45 10.97
C CYS A 562 3.85 -26.78 9.70
N ALA A 563 3.06 -26.73 8.62
CA ALA A 563 3.49 -26.18 7.34
C ALA A 563 3.52 -24.65 7.33
N LEU A 564 2.73 -24.05 8.23
CA LEU A 564 2.61 -22.63 8.45
C LEU A 564 2.45 -22.38 9.95
N LEU A 565 3.30 -21.52 10.52
CA LEU A 565 3.22 -21.11 11.91
C LEU A 565 2.64 -19.71 11.98
N PHE A 566 1.46 -19.57 12.56
CA PHE A 566 0.88 -18.27 12.86
C PHE A 566 1.64 -17.62 14.01
N LEU A 567 1.95 -16.35 13.93
CA LEU A 567 2.74 -15.62 14.92
C LEU A 567 1.88 -14.65 15.74
N TYR A 568 1.32 -13.63 15.08
CA TYR A 568 0.49 -12.64 15.76
C TYR A 568 -0.56 -12.04 14.83
N HIS A 569 -1.64 -11.52 15.42
CA HIS A 569 -2.62 -10.66 14.77
C HIS A 569 -2.21 -9.21 14.87
N THR A 570 -2.62 -8.41 13.89
CA THR A 570 -2.43 -6.97 13.88
C THR A 570 -3.70 -6.21 14.25
N ARG A 571 -3.51 -5.03 14.82
CA ARG A 571 -4.57 -4.07 15.07
C ARG A 571 -4.30 -2.80 14.31
N GLN A 572 -5.25 -2.40 13.49
CA GLN A 572 -5.21 -1.14 12.81
C GLN A 572 -5.69 -0.01 13.72
N HIS A 573 -5.05 1.13 13.57
CA HIS A 573 -5.37 2.33 14.29
C HIS A 573 -5.46 3.49 13.30
N SER A 574 -6.63 4.10 13.19
CA SER A 574 -6.88 5.26 12.34
C SER A 574 -7.39 6.40 13.18
N VAL A 575 -6.95 7.60 12.85
CA VAL A 575 -7.44 8.83 13.49
C VAL A 575 -7.88 9.81 12.43
N TYR A 576 -8.92 10.59 12.74
CA TYR A 576 -9.39 11.66 11.88
C TYR A 576 -10.00 12.81 12.71
N HIS A 577 -9.95 14.00 12.15
CA HIS A 577 -10.48 15.16 12.80
C HIS A 577 -12.02 15.11 12.84
N SER A 578 -12.65 15.52 13.95
CA SER A 578 -14.11 15.48 14.17
C SER A 578 -14.92 16.34 13.19
N ALA A 579 -14.29 17.29 12.53
CA ALA A 579 -14.91 18.09 11.46
C ALA A 579 -15.16 17.26 10.18
N LEU A 580 -14.46 16.14 9.97
CA LEU A 580 -14.77 15.21 8.89
C LEU A 580 -16.00 14.38 9.27
N ALA A 581 -16.92 14.27 8.34
CA ALA A 581 -18.10 13.42 8.43
C ALA A 581 -18.11 12.39 7.31
N GLY A 582 -18.97 11.36 7.42
CA GLY A 582 -19.04 10.28 6.45
C GLY A 582 -17.80 9.36 6.42
N VAL A 583 -16.88 9.51 7.36
CA VAL A 583 -15.70 8.64 7.47
C VAL A 583 -16.15 7.26 7.89
N SER A 584 -16.01 6.30 6.99
CA SER A 584 -16.20 4.87 7.25
C SER A 584 -14.96 4.12 6.78
N LEU A 585 -14.53 3.15 7.58
CA LEU A 585 -13.39 2.30 7.25
C LEU A 585 -13.87 0.90 6.92
N ASN A 586 -13.28 0.31 5.88
CA ASN A 586 -13.43 -1.10 5.58
C ASN A 586 -12.57 -1.96 6.54
N ALA A 587 -12.68 -3.29 6.45
CA ALA A 587 -11.92 -4.23 7.29
C ALA A 587 -10.40 -4.08 7.16
N LEU A 588 -9.93 -3.49 6.07
CA LEU A 588 -8.52 -3.15 5.84
C LEU A 588 -8.16 -1.75 6.35
N GLY A 589 -9.10 -1.03 7.01
CA GLY A 589 -8.96 0.33 7.54
C GLY A 589 -8.82 1.41 6.47
N GLN A 590 -9.33 1.17 5.31
CA GLN A 590 -9.32 2.10 4.19
C GLN A 590 -10.64 2.88 4.16
N ALA A 591 -10.53 4.19 3.94
CA ALA A 591 -11.69 5.06 3.90
C ALA A 591 -12.39 5.03 2.54
N ASN A 592 -13.71 5.07 2.53
CA ASN A 592 -14.49 5.36 1.34
C ASN A 592 -14.50 6.87 1.08
N TYR A 593 -13.73 7.34 0.13
CA TYR A 593 -13.57 8.78 -0.14
C TYR A 593 -14.86 9.45 -0.65
N LYS A 594 -15.76 8.70 -1.31
CA LYS A 594 -17.00 9.22 -1.86
C LYS A 594 -17.90 9.87 -0.80
N ASP A 595 -17.94 9.28 0.39
CA ASP A 595 -18.88 9.68 1.45
C ASP A 595 -18.27 10.68 2.45
N ILE A 596 -16.97 10.99 2.33
CA ILE A 596 -16.29 11.96 3.19
C ILE A 596 -16.69 13.38 2.79
N TRP A 597 -17.06 14.18 3.79
CA TRP A 597 -17.35 15.59 3.65
C TRP A 597 -16.98 16.39 4.90
N PHE A 598 -16.98 17.70 4.82
CA PHE A 598 -16.57 18.59 5.88
C PHE A 598 -17.78 19.31 6.51
N LYS A 599 -17.92 19.24 7.84
CA LYS A 599 -19.07 19.77 8.59
C LYS A 599 -19.12 21.29 8.69
N GLN A 600 -17.98 21.97 8.61
CA GLN A 600 -17.90 23.43 8.73
C GLN A 600 -17.00 23.99 7.65
N ALA A 601 -17.50 24.96 6.91
CA ALA A 601 -16.66 25.77 6.04
C ALA A 601 -15.77 26.68 6.92
N HIS A 602 -14.62 26.22 7.32
CA HIS A 602 -13.53 27.12 7.70
C HIS A 602 -12.98 27.72 6.40
N ILE A 603 -13.68 28.77 5.93
CA ILE A 603 -13.13 29.64 4.89
C ILE A 603 -11.89 30.26 5.52
N ALA A 604 -10.72 29.79 5.14
CA ALA A 604 -9.49 30.51 5.38
C ALA A 604 -9.64 31.82 4.59
N THR A 605 -9.95 32.90 5.25
CA THR A 605 -9.83 34.24 4.67
C THR A 605 -8.39 34.37 4.19
N PRO A 606 -8.16 34.66 2.91
CA PRO A 606 -6.80 34.92 2.44
C PRO A 606 -6.24 36.11 3.22
N LYS A 607 -5.09 35.90 3.90
CA LYS A 607 -4.29 36.96 4.48
C LYS A 607 -3.42 37.60 3.43
#